data_413d9b9752b97f9142cfba67ecb27324
#
_entry.id   413d9b9752b97f9142cfba67ecb27324
#
_cell.length_a   1.000
_cell.length_b   1.000
_cell.length_c   1.000
_cell.angle_alpha   90.00
_cell.angle_beta   90.00
_cell.angle_gamma   90.00
#
_symmetry.space_group_name_H-M   'P 1'
#
loop_
_entity.id
_entity.type
_entity.pdbx_description
1 polymer ?
#
loop_
_entity_poly.entity_id
_entity_poly.type
_entity_poly.pdbx_seq_one_letter_code
_entity_poly.pdbx_strand_id
1 'polypeptide(L)'
;TRRSSDLRPAHQGGDYVFKPHERPFLAGSPAPDDPARRKLGYLLIGIYLAILGGFQNGLLLANLPGLQGHLALTSVEAGWVTVAYNMTNACMSILLFKLRQQFGIQRFVRIAMATLLLANFVQLFDAGYRIELVSRGISGIAASGLSTLGIYYLMQGLPAKARIAGVLIGLGLSQIALPLARAISPALIAGGDITHLFDLQFALSLMAFGMVFILPLPPGEIEKAFEKLDLVTFPLLAIGMGLLCAFLVQGRIQWWTTPWLGWALAGAILLIGAAFLIEHNRANPMLHTRWMTSKDIVIFASTGALMRVLLSEQGFGAGGLLTTVGMINDQLVTYYWIITGATFIGLVVLIARLDTSDLQRPLLVALALIAVAAFVDTQAGLLSRPENFYWTQAMMAFAAIYFIGSAMMEGLLRALAQGMQYIISFIAVFSLSQTLGGLAGVAGLAAFQTIRAKVHLMDIGRELTLSDPAVAQAIQLRAAAYNGTIADPVLRQASGAGQLVQQAGRDAAILAFNDMFFLIGIIASLAFAAILAKWIYNRRRGINPLAKELEALASIMGGAKE
;
A
#
# COMPACT_ATOMS: atom_id res chain seq x y z
N THR A 1 -3.87 -44.01 -13.83
CA THR A 1 -3.31 -43.26 -15.01
C THR A 1 -4.27 -42.21 -15.58
N ARG A 2 -5.56 -42.21 -15.25
CA ARG A 2 -6.52 -41.16 -15.68
C ARG A 2 -6.44 -39.85 -14.85
N ARG A 3 -5.82 -39.82 -13.68
CA ARG A 3 -5.79 -38.66 -12.78
C ARG A 3 -4.79 -37.55 -13.17
N SER A 4 -3.75 -37.84 -13.98
CA SER A 4 -2.78 -36.80 -14.37
C SER A 4 -3.20 -36.04 -15.64
N SER A 5 -4.04 -36.65 -16.50
CA SER A 5 -4.56 -36.00 -17.70
C SER A 5 -5.63 -34.93 -17.41
N ASP A 6 -6.32 -35.06 -16.27
CA ASP A 6 -7.34 -34.08 -15.85
C ASP A 6 -6.75 -32.76 -15.30
N LEU A 7 -5.45 -32.73 -15.05
CA LEU A 7 -4.75 -31.53 -14.58
C LEU A 7 -4.12 -30.72 -15.72
N ARG A 8 -3.98 -31.28 -16.92
CA ARG A 8 -3.50 -30.50 -18.07
C ARG A 8 -4.68 -29.79 -18.73
N PRO A 9 -4.64 -28.48 -18.86
CA PRO A 9 -5.69 -27.72 -19.56
C PRO A 9 -5.81 -28.20 -21.02
N ALA A 10 -7.03 -28.37 -21.53
CA ALA A 10 -7.29 -28.77 -22.91
C ALA A 10 -6.66 -27.80 -23.94
N HIS A 11 -6.47 -26.53 -23.55
CA HIS A 11 -5.86 -25.47 -24.38
C HIS A 11 -4.32 -25.43 -24.37
N GLN A 12 -3.63 -26.37 -23.73
CA GLN A 12 -2.15 -26.49 -23.82
C GLN A 12 -1.68 -27.25 -25.07
N GLY A 13 -2.58 -27.89 -25.80
CA GLY A 13 -2.29 -28.38 -27.14
C GLY A 13 -2.48 -27.22 -28.14
N GLY A 14 -1.49 -26.97 -29.02
CA GLY A 14 -1.41 -25.79 -29.88
C GLY A 14 -2.57 -25.52 -30.87
N ASP A 15 -3.65 -26.30 -30.82
CA ASP A 15 -4.79 -26.26 -31.74
C ASP A 15 -6.12 -25.81 -31.07
N TYR A 16 -6.09 -25.34 -29.80
CA TYR A 16 -7.34 -24.93 -29.16
C TYR A 16 -7.78 -23.55 -29.62
N VAL A 17 -8.93 -23.52 -30.37
CA VAL A 17 -9.56 -22.26 -30.78
C VAL A 17 -10.51 -21.77 -29.69
N PHE A 18 -10.23 -20.62 -29.13
CA PHE A 18 -11.08 -20.02 -28.09
C PHE A 18 -12.44 -19.62 -28.63
N LYS A 19 -13.51 -20.02 -27.95
CA LYS A 19 -14.87 -19.60 -28.24
C LYS A 19 -15.03 -18.08 -27.98
N PRO A 20 -16.00 -17.40 -28.62
CA PRO A 20 -16.18 -15.95 -28.44
C PRO A 20 -16.31 -15.50 -26.98
N HIS A 21 -16.97 -16.27 -26.12
CA HIS A 21 -17.15 -15.99 -24.71
C HIS A 21 -15.92 -16.30 -23.84
N GLU A 22 -14.95 -17.05 -24.37
CA GLU A 22 -13.69 -17.38 -23.73
C GLU A 22 -12.60 -16.35 -24.03
N ARG A 23 -12.83 -15.46 -25.02
CA ARG A 23 -11.89 -14.39 -25.37
C ARG A 23 -11.68 -13.43 -24.22
N PRO A 24 -10.48 -12.86 -24.08
CA PRO A 24 -10.16 -12.02 -22.92
C PRO A 24 -11.06 -10.79 -22.85
N PHE A 25 -11.72 -10.61 -21.72
CA PHE A 25 -12.46 -9.39 -21.39
C PHE A 25 -11.51 -8.25 -20.94
N LEU A 26 -10.42 -8.62 -20.30
CA LEU A 26 -9.28 -7.75 -19.95
C LEU A 26 -8.08 -8.24 -20.74
N ALA A 27 -7.38 -7.33 -21.42
CA ALA A 27 -6.24 -7.68 -22.26
C ALA A 27 -5.31 -8.68 -21.56
N GLY A 28 -5.26 -9.90 -22.04
CA GLY A 28 -4.20 -10.81 -21.73
C GLY A 28 -4.48 -12.22 -21.28
N SER A 29 -5.65 -12.61 -20.84
CA SER A 29 -5.89 -14.01 -20.49
C SER A 29 -7.27 -14.47 -20.94
N PRO A 30 -7.35 -15.40 -21.89
CA PRO A 30 -8.60 -16.06 -22.21
C PRO A 30 -9.06 -16.87 -21.01
N ALA A 31 -10.35 -17.03 -20.87
CA ALA A 31 -10.95 -17.75 -19.77
C ALA A 31 -11.78 -18.93 -20.29
N PRO A 32 -11.13 -20.07 -20.57
CA PRO A 32 -11.78 -21.27 -21.04
C PRO A 32 -12.75 -21.82 -19.99
N ASP A 33 -13.71 -22.62 -20.45
CA ASP A 33 -14.67 -23.32 -19.60
C ASP A 33 -13.98 -24.50 -18.88
N ASP A 34 -13.28 -24.18 -17.82
CA ASP A 34 -12.59 -25.16 -16.99
C ASP A 34 -13.56 -25.87 -16.01
N PRO A 35 -13.29 -27.13 -15.65
CA PRO A 35 -14.07 -27.86 -14.65
C PRO A 35 -13.96 -27.21 -13.28
N ALA A 36 -15.01 -27.38 -12.43
CA ALA A 36 -15.12 -26.73 -11.11
C ALA A 36 -13.88 -26.90 -10.21
N ARG A 37 -13.23 -28.07 -10.26
CA ARG A 37 -11.99 -28.35 -9.50
C ARG A 37 -10.83 -27.44 -9.91
N ARG A 38 -10.68 -27.16 -11.22
CA ARG A 38 -9.64 -26.24 -11.71
C ARG A 38 -9.96 -24.80 -11.34
N LYS A 39 -11.22 -24.38 -11.46
CA LYS A 39 -11.68 -23.05 -11.04
C LYS A 39 -11.38 -22.81 -9.56
N LEU A 40 -11.63 -23.81 -8.69
CA LEU A 40 -11.25 -23.74 -7.29
C LEU A 40 -9.72 -23.62 -7.11
N GLY A 41 -8.93 -24.39 -7.88
CA GLY A 41 -7.47 -24.29 -7.87
C GLY A 41 -6.99 -22.89 -8.25
N TYR A 42 -7.53 -22.30 -9.32
CA TYR A 42 -7.22 -20.92 -9.73
C TYR A 42 -7.59 -19.90 -8.63
N LEU A 43 -8.75 -20.06 -7.97
CA LEU A 43 -9.15 -19.19 -6.86
C LEU A 43 -8.17 -19.26 -5.69
N LEU A 44 -7.80 -20.47 -5.26
CA LEU A 44 -6.87 -20.66 -4.14
C LEU A 44 -5.49 -20.09 -4.44
N ILE A 45 -4.96 -20.33 -5.64
CA ILE A 45 -3.70 -19.75 -6.09
C ILE A 45 -3.79 -18.23 -6.16
N GLY A 46 -4.88 -17.69 -6.70
CA GLY A 46 -5.09 -16.24 -6.81
C GLY A 46 -5.14 -15.55 -5.44
N ILE A 47 -5.87 -16.12 -4.47
CA ILE A 47 -5.90 -15.65 -3.08
C ILE A 47 -4.49 -15.66 -2.48
N TYR A 48 -3.78 -16.77 -2.63
CA TYR A 48 -2.44 -16.95 -2.10
C TYR A 48 -1.46 -15.92 -2.68
N LEU A 49 -1.43 -15.75 -4.00
CA LEU A 49 -0.53 -14.81 -4.68
C LEU A 49 -0.86 -13.35 -4.34
N ALA A 50 -2.14 -13.00 -4.18
CA ALA A 50 -2.53 -11.65 -3.80
C ALA A 50 -2.05 -11.28 -2.39
N ILE A 51 -2.16 -12.20 -1.44
CA ILE A 51 -1.64 -12.02 -0.07
C ILE A 51 -0.11 -11.99 -0.09
N LEU A 52 0.52 -12.92 -0.80
CA LEU A 52 1.99 -13.03 -0.88
C LEU A 52 2.62 -11.76 -1.48
N GLY A 53 1.97 -11.16 -2.50
CA GLY A 53 2.42 -9.89 -3.08
C GLY A 53 2.49 -8.76 -2.05
N GLY A 54 1.51 -8.69 -1.15
CA GLY A 54 1.52 -7.75 -0.03
C GLY A 54 2.55 -8.10 1.06
N PHE A 55 2.78 -9.40 1.31
CA PHE A 55 3.76 -9.86 2.29
C PHE A 55 5.20 -9.53 1.92
N GLN A 56 5.55 -9.38 0.64
CA GLN A 56 6.90 -8.99 0.22
C GLN A 56 7.36 -7.66 0.86
N ASN A 57 6.44 -6.77 1.13
CA ASN A 57 6.72 -5.54 1.86
C ASN A 57 6.23 -5.58 3.32
N GLY A 58 5.08 -6.22 3.54
CA GLY A 58 4.39 -6.20 4.82
C GLY A 58 5.20 -6.80 5.96
N LEU A 59 5.84 -7.96 5.74
CA LEU A 59 6.63 -8.65 6.77
C LEU A 59 7.85 -7.82 7.18
N LEU A 60 8.56 -7.24 6.22
CA LEU A 60 9.72 -6.42 6.55
C LEU A 60 9.33 -5.09 7.19
N LEU A 61 8.31 -4.42 6.65
CA LEU A 61 7.84 -3.13 7.20
C LEU A 61 7.30 -3.29 8.62
N ALA A 62 6.68 -4.42 8.93
CA ALA A 62 6.22 -4.77 10.27
C ALA A 62 7.40 -4.91 11.27
N ASN A 63 8.55 -5.37 10.79
CA ASN A 63 9.72 -5.68 11.59
C ASN A 63 10.93 -4.79 11.29
N LEU A 64 10.72 -3.64 10.68
CA LEU A 64 11.80 -2.72 10.31
C LEU A 64 12.70 -2.32 11.49
N PRO A 65 12.18 -2.05 12.71
CA PRO A 65 13.03 -1.81 13.89
C PRO A 65 13.89 -3.01 14.27
N GLY A 66 13.37 -4.24 14.13
CA GLY A 66 14.12 -5.47 14.35
C GLY A 66 15.26 -5.63 13.34
N LEU A 67 14.98 -5.35 12.06
CA LEU A 67 16.00 -5.35 11.01
C LEU A 67 17.08 -4.29 11.25
N GLN A 68 16.70 -3.10 11.73
CA GLN A 68 17.64 -2.04 12.12
C GLN A 68 18.60 -2.52 13.21
N GLY A 69 18.06 -3.18 14.24
CA GLY A 69 18.87 -3.74 15.33
C GLY A 69 19.80 -4.86 14.84
N HIS A 70 19.27 -5.79 14.03
CA HIS A 70 20.02 -6.95 13.55
C HIS A 70 21.20 -6.56 12.63
N LEU A 71 20.96 -5.67 11.67
CA LEU A 71 21.99 -5.19 10.74
C LEU A 71 22.74 -3.94 11.25
N ALA A 72 22.48 -3.49 12.49
CA ALA A 72 23.03 -2.26 13.07
C ALA A 72 22.85 -1.02 12.17
N LEU A 73 21.67 -0.88 11.54
CA LEU A 73 21.39 0.19 10.59
C LEU A 73 21.00 1.49 11.32
N THR A 74 21.45 2.59 10.78
CA THR A 74 20.91 3.92 11.10
C THR A 74 19.50 4.08 10.56
N SER A 75 18.72 5.03 11.09
CA SER A 75 17.38 5.33 10.57
C SER A 75 17.42 5.76 9.09
N VAL A 76 18.50 6.38 8.65
CA VAL A 76 18.71 6.80 7.25
C VAL A 76 18.87 5.57 6.34
N GLU A 77 19.67 4.60 6.74
CA GLU A 77 19.88 3.34 5.99
C GLU A 77 18.60 2.52 5.91
N ALA A 78 17.85 2.39 7.00
CA ALA A 78 16.54 1.74 6.99
C ALA A 78 15.52 2.48 6.11
N GLY A 79 15.61 3.80 6.03
CA GLY A 79 14.85 4.62 5.09
C GLY A 79 15.14 4.21 3.64
N TRP A 80 16.41 3.98 3.27
CA TRP A 80 16.79 3.53 1.93
C TRP A 80 16.29 2.13 1.60
N VAL A 81 16.20 1.21 2.56
CA VAL A 81 15.56 -0.11 2.37
C VAL A 81 14.10 0.04 1.94
N THR A 82 13.38 0.98 2.58
CA THR A 82 12.00 1.33 2.21
C THR A 82 11.92 1.99 0.82
N VAL A 83 12.84 2.90 0.50
CA VAL A 83 12.92 3.56 -0.82
C VAL A 83 13.15 2.54 -1.92
N ALA A 84 14.13 1.63 -1.77
CA ALA A 84 14.48 0.63 -2.77
C ALA A 84 13.29 -0.23 -3.20
N TYR A 85 12.47 -0.65 -2.25
CA TYR A 85 11.24 -1.40 -2.54
C TYR A 85 10.20 -0.53 -3.27
N ASN A 86 9.86 0.64 -2.71
CA ASN A 86 8.77 1.45 -3.23
C ASN A 86 9.05 2.01 -4.62
N MET A 87 10.30 2.42 -4.91
CA MET A 87 10.67 2.93 -6.22
C MET A 87 10.51 1.87 -7.32
N THR A 88 10.95 0.64 -7.04
CA THR A 88 10.86 -0.45 -8.02
C THR A 88 9.42 -0.95 -8.16
N ASN A 89 8.70 -1.09 -7.06
CA ASN A 89 7.30 -1.52 -7.08
C ASN A 89 6.40 -0.54 -7.86
N ALA A 90 6.53 0.76 -7.61
CA ALA A 90 5.75 1.79 -8.30
C ALA A 90 6.02 1.83 -9.81
N CYS A 91 7.29 1.75 -10.21
CA CYS A 91 7.67 1.84 -11.62
C CYS A 91 7.37 0.57 -12.40
N MET A 92 7.64 -0.59 -11.80
CA MET A 92 7.46 -1.87 -12.49
C MET A 92 6.01 -2.19 -12.80
N SER A 93 5.05 -1.71 -12.01
CA SER A 93 3.62 -1.89 -12.31
C SER A 93 3.23 -1.38 -13.71
N ILE A 94 3.91 -0.36 -14.20
CA ILE A 94 3.70 0.22 -15.54
C ILE A 94 4.36 -0.65 -16.62
N LEU A 95 5.62 -1.02 -16.42
CA LEU A 95 6.41 -1.76 -17.40
C LEU A 95 5.95 -3.21 -17.55
N LEU A 96 5.59 -3.87 -16.44
CA LEU A 96 5.19 -5.27 -16.42
C LEU A 96 4.00 -5.56 -17.32
N PHE A 97 3.10 -4.59 -17.48
CA PHE A 97 1.96 -4.75 -18.38
C PHE A 97 2.39 -4.85 -19.86
N LYS A 98 3.31 -3.97 -20.31
CA LYS A 98 3.88 -4.05 -21.66
C LYS A 98 4.72 -5.30 -21.86
N LEU A 99 5.53 -5.68 -20.87
CA LEU A 99 6.31 -6.93 -20.93
C LEU A 99 5.43 -8.15 -21.07
N ARG A 100 4.28 -8.17 -20.38
CA ARG A 100 3.30 -9.25 -20.52
C ARG A 100 2.69 -9.30 -21.93
N GLN A 101 2.32 -8.17 -22.52
CA GLN A 101 1.79 -8.12 -23.89
C GLN A 101 2.84 -8.59 -24.89
N GLN A 102 4.11 -8.15 -24.73
CA GLN A 102 5.20 -8.48 -25.64
C GLN A 102 5.65 -9.93 -25.57
N PHE A 103 5.75 -10.52 -24.38
CA PHE A 103 6.31 -11.86 -24.16
C PHE A 103 5.25 -12.92 -23.88
N GLY A 104 4.01 -12.51 -23.72
CA GLY A 104 2.90 -13.39 -23.35
C GLY A 104 2.90 -13.76 -21.87
N ILE A 105 1.72 -14.15 -21.36
CA ILE A 105 1.49 -14.37 -19.93
C ILE A 105 2.34 -15.50 -19.34
N GLN A 106 2.60 -16.58 -20.09
CA GLN A 106 3.34 -17.73 -19.57
C GLN A 106 4.83 -17.44 -19.33
N ARG A 107 5.49 -16.66 -20.24
CA ARG A 107 6.87 -16.22 -20.04
C ARG A 107 6.95 -15.20 -18.91
N PHE A 108 5.98 -14.28 -18.89
CA PHE A 108 5.86 -13.30 -17.83
C PHE A 108 5.78 -13.96 -16.45
N VAL A 109 4.90 -14.96 -16.27
CA VAL A 109 4.75 -15.72 -15.02
C VAL A 109 6.07 -16.36 -14.59
N ARG A 110 6.77 -17.02 -15.53
CA ARG A 110 8.05 -17.67 -15.21
C ARG A 110 9.10 -16.67 -14.73
N ILE A 111 9.21 -15.52 -15.40
CA ILE A 111 10.15 -14.46 -15.01
C ILE A 111 9.76 -13.88 -13.64
N ALA A 112 8.49 -13.56 -13.41
CA ALA A 112 8.02 -13.04 -12.14
C ALA A 112 8.28 -13.99 -10.97
N MET A 113 8.04 -15.30 -11.16
CA MET A 113 8.32 -16.32 -10.14
C MET A 113 9.81 -16.50 -9.90
N ALA A 114 10.63 -16.50 -10.96
CA ALA A 114 12.08 -16.56 -10.81
C ALA A 114 12.64 -15.33 -10.08
N THR A 115 12.12 -14.14 -10.38
CA THR A 115 12.50 -12.89 -9.70
C THR A 115 12.12 -12.93 -8.22
N LEU A 116 10.94 -13.46 -7.88
CA LEU A 116 10.50 -13.64 -6.52
C LEU A 116 11.42 -14.59 -5.73
N LEU A 117 11.70 -15.76 -6.31
CA LEU A 117 12.59 -16.73 -5.68
C LEU A 117 14.00 -16.16 -5.50
N LEU A 118 14.53 -15.47 -6.51
CA LEU A 118 15.84 -14.83 -6.43
C LEU A 118 15.90 -13.79 -5.31
N ALA A 119 14.89 -12.92 -5.20
CA ALA A 119 14.83 -11.90 -4.17
C ALA A 119 14.92 -12.51 -2.77
N ASN A 120 14.07 -13.51 -2.51
CA ASN A 120 13.98 -14.12 -1.19
C ASN A 120 15.15 -15.10 -0.92
N PHE A 121 15.70 -15.74 -1.95
CA PHE A 121 16.91 -16.56 -1.84
C PHE A 121 18.14 -15.72 -1.44
N VAL A 122 18.33 -14.56 -2.08
CA VAL A 122 19.43 -13.65 -1.75
C VAL A 122 19.33 -13.16 -0.30
N GLN A 123 18.11 -12.96 0.20
CA GLN A 123 17.86 -12.49 1.56
C GLN A 123 18.27 -13.53 2.64
N LEU A 124 18.26 -14.84 2.32
CA LEU A 124 18.66 -15.90 3.26
C LEU A 124 20.15 -15.83 3.65
N PHE A 125 21.00 -15.21 2.83
CA PHE A 125 22.44 -15.15 3.13
C PHE A 125 22.81 -14.14 4.19
N ASP A 126 21.85 -13.26 4.60
CA ASP A 126 22.04 -12.22 5.63
C ASP A 126 23.38 -11.46 5.48
N ALA A 127 23.73 -11.12 4.26
CA ALA A 127 25.04 -10.62 3.90
C ALA A 127 25.19 -9.08 4.04
N GLY A 128 24.39 -8.48 4.94
CA GLY A 128 24.50 -7.08 5.34
C GLY A 128 23.69 -6.09 4.48
N TYR A 129 23.78 -4.83 4.84
CA TYR A 129 22.95 -3.72 4.31
C TYR A 129 22.88 -3.64 2.77
N ARG A 130 24.02 -3.80 2.08
CA ARG A 130 24.04 -3.65 0.60
C ARG A 130 23.24 -4.73 -0.10
N ILE A 131 23.31 -5.96 0.40
CA ILE A 131 22.57 -7.10 -0.16
C ILE A 131 21.08 -6.95 0.17
N GLU A 132 20.75 -6.53 1.38
CA GLU A 132 19.36 -6.22 1.75
C GLU A 132 18.77 -5.14 0.83
N LEU A 133 19.51 -4.08 0.52
CA LEU A 133 19.05 -3.02 -0.38
C LEU A 133 18.74 -3.55 -1.79
N VAL A 134 19.62 -4.42 -2.34
CA VAL A 134 19.41 -5.05 -3.64
C VAL A 134 18.24 -6.00 -3.61
N SER A 135 18.15 -6.86 -2.58
CA SER A 135 17.04 -7.79 -2.38
C SER A 135 15.71 -7.04 -2.32
N ARG A 136 15.65 -5.89 -1.62
CA ARG A 136 14.44 -5.05 -1.54
C ARG A 136 14.04 -4.47 -2.89
N GLY A 137 15.01 -4.02 -3.68
CA GLY A 137 14.77 -3.58 -5.05
C GLY A 137 14.17 -4.71 -5.92
N ILE A 138 14.73 -5.90 -5.86
CA ILE A 138 14.21 -7.07 -6.59
C ILE A 138 12.84 -7.50 -6.04
N SER A 139 12.63 -7.45 -4.72
CA SER A 139 11.34 -7.76 -4.08
C SER A 139 10.23 -6.81 -4.54
N GLY A 140 10.52 -5.51 -4.74
CA GLY A 140 9.56 -4.55 -5.27
C GLY A 140 9.11 -4.89 -6.70
N ILE A 141 10.05 -5.33 -7.55
CA ILE A 141 9.74 -5.84 -8.90
C ILE A 141 8.83 -7.07 -8.81
N ALA A 142 9.21 -8.04 -7.99
CA ALA A 142 8.47 -9.28 -7.82
C ALA A 142 7.04 -9.05 -7.28
N ALA A 143 6.89 -8.20 -6.27
CA ALA A 143 5.59 -7.87 -5.66
C ALA A 143 4.62 -7.25 -6.66
N SER A 144 5.09 -6.35 -7.53
CA SER A 144 4.29 -5.78 -8.61
C SER A 144 3.77 -6.86 -9.58
N GLY A 145 4.64 -7.85 -9.91
CA GLY A 145 4.26 -9.01 -10.73
C GLY A 145 3.24 -9.91 -10.03
N LEU A 146 3.44 -10.21 -8.74
CA LEU A 146 2.56 -11.08 -7.95
C LEU A 146 1.15 -10.53 -7.82
N SER A 147 0.99 -9.24 -7.55
CA SER A 147 -0.32 -8.60 -7.46
C SER A 147 -1.11 -8.75 -8.76
N THR A 148 -0.44 -8.55 -9.89
CA THR A 148 -1.03 -8.74 -11.21
C THR A 148 -1.41 -10.20 -11.46
N LEU A 149 -0.52 -11.15 -11.13
CA LEU A 149 -0.76 -12.58 -11.28
C LEU A 149 -1.93 -13.05 -10.40
N GLY A 150 -1.99 -12.60 -9.15
CA GLY A 150 -3.09 -12.91 -8.24
C GLY A 150 -4.44 -12.54 -8.83
N ILE A 151 -4.55 -11.35 -9.42
CA ILE A 151 -5.75 -10.90 -10.11
C ILE A 151 -6.11 -11.83 -11.29
N TYR A 152 -5.14 -12.21 -12.13
CA TYR A 152 -5.43 -13.10 -13.25
C TYR A 152 -5.91 -14.49 -12.81
N TYR A 153 -5.29 -15.06 -11.81
CA TYR A 153 -5.71 -16.34 -11.23
C TYR A 153 -7.13 -16.25 -10.64
N LEU A 154 -7.45 -15.18 -9.91
CA LEU A 154 -8.80 -14.94 -9.38
C LEU A 154 -9.84 -14.82 -10.48
N MET A 155 -9.52 -14.08 -11.55
CA MET A 155 -10.42 -13.94 -12.71
C MET A 155 -10.67 -15.27 -13.42
N GLN A 156 -9.67 -16.16 -13.49
CA GLN A 156 -9.83 -17.50 -14.06
C GLN A 156 -10.72 -18.41 -13.21
N GLY A 157 -10.62 -18.27 -11.89
CA GLY A 157 -11.42 -19.07 -10.96
C GLY A 157 -12.88 -18.66 -10.88
N LEU A 158 -13.22 -17.42 -11.27
CA LEU A 158 -14.57 -16.87 -11.15
C LEU A 158 -15.40 -17.07 -12.42
N PRO A 159 -16.74 -17.24 -12.29
CA PRO A 159 -17.64 -17.29 -13.46
C PRO A 159 -17.60 -15.96 -14.23
N ALA A 160 -17.92 -16.00 -15.53
CA ALA A 160 -17.84 -14.84 -16.43
C ALA A 160 -18.50 -13.56 -15.89
N LYS A 161 -19.64 -13.68 -15.24
CA LYS A 161 -20.39 -12.56 -14.64
C LYS A 161 -19.68 -11.92 -13.43
N ALA A 162 -18.80 -12.67 -12.74
CA ALA A 162 -18.13 -12.25 -11.52
C ALA A 162 -16.63 -11.96 -11.72
N ARG A 163 -16.09 -12.00 -12.93
CA ARG A 163 -14.64 -11.81 -13.20
C ARG A 163 -14.13 -10.46 -12.73
N ILE A 164 -14.94 -9.41 -12.86
CA ILE A 164 -14.58 -8.07 -12.36
C ILE A 164 -14.38 -8.09 -10.84
N ALA A 165 -15.17 -8.87 -10.11
CA ALA A 165 -14.97 -9.05 -8.67
C ALA A 165 -13.59 -9.65 -8.34
N GLY A 166 -13.00 -10.44 -9.24
CA GLY A 166 -11.64 -10.98 -9.07
C GLY A 166 -10.58 -9.90 -8.94
N VAL A 167 -10.74 -8.77 -9.64
CA VAL A 167 -9.85 -7.61 -9.51
C VAL A 167 -9.97 -6.99 -8.12
N LEU A 168 -11.21 -6.79 -7.64
CA LEU A 168 -11.49 -6.23 -6.32
C LEU A 168 -10.98 -7.14 -5.18
N ILE A 169 -11.21 -8.45 -5.33
CA ILE A 169 -10.72 -9.46 -4.37
C ILE A 169 -9.19 -9.43 -4.32
N GLY A 170 -8.51 -9.44 -5.46
CA GLY A 170 -7.06 -9.45 -5.52
C GLY A 170 -6.42 -8.22 -4.86
N LEU A 171 -6.95 -7.04 -5.14
CA LEU A 171 -6.49 -5.80 -4.50
C LEU A 171 -6.84 -5.74 -3.01
N GLY A 172 -8.06 -6.16 -2.65
CA GLY A 172 -8.48 -6.20 -1.25
C GLY A 172 -7.64 -7.14 -0.41
N LEU A 173 -7.34 -8.34 -0.91
CA LEU A 173 -6.51 -9.32 -0.21
C LEU A 173 -5.06 -8.82 -0.03
N SER A 174 -4.51 -8.05 -0.98
CA SER A 174 -3.17 -7.48 -0.81
C SER A 174 -3.10 -6.47 0.34
N GLN A 175 -4.21 -5.78 0.67
CA GLN A 175 -4.26 -4.85 1.81
C GLN A 175 -4.31 -5.56 3.17
N ILE A 176 -4.77 -6.81 3.22
CA ILE A 176 -4.76 -7.63 4.44
C ILE A 176 -3.33 -8.00 4.86
N ALA A 177 -2.40 -8.02 3.92
CA ALA A 177 -1.06 -8.55 4.15
C ALA A 177 -0.26 -7.80 5.23
N LEU A 178 -0.30 -6.46 5.28
CA LEU A 178 0.45 -5.70 6.28
C LEU A 178 -0.07 -5.88 7.71
N PRO A 179 -1.37 -5.71 8.01
CA PRO A 179 -1.87 -5.97 9.36
C PRO A 179 -1.71 -7.45 9.77
N LEU A 180 -1.90 -8.37 8.84
CA LEU A 180 -1.66 -9.80 9.09
C LEU A 180 -0.18 -10.07 9.39
N ALA A 181 0.75 -9.47 8.64
CA ALA A 181 2.18 -9.56 8.91
C ALA A 181 2.52 -9.09 10.32
N ARG A 182 1.97 -7.95 10.76
CA ARG A 182 2.18 -7.43 12.11
C ARG A 182 1.59 -8.33 13.19
N ALA A 183 0.44 -8.97 12.92
CA ALA A 183 -0.20 -9.88 13.86
C ALA A 183 0.59 -11.18 14.07
N ILE A 184 1.22 -11.71 13.01
CA ILE A 184 1.96 -12.99 13.07
C ILE A 184 3.45 -12.82 13.41
N SER A 185 4.04 -11.64 13.14
CA SER A 185 5.47 -11.38 13.34
C SER A 185 5.99 -11.71 14.74
N PRO A 186 5.30 -11.36 15.84
CA PRO A 186 5.80 -11.69 17.17
C PRO A 186 6.02 -13.18 17.41
N ALA A 187 5.11 -14.01 16.88
CA ALA A 187 5.26 -15.47 16.99
C ALA A 187 6.42 -16.02 16.15
N LEU A 188 6.75 -15.35 15.03
CA LEU A 188 7.84 -15.76 14.15
C LEU A 188 9.22 -15.41 14.70
N ILE A 189 9.32 -14.27 15.40
CA ILE A 189 10.59 -13.77 15.97
C ILE A 189 10.66 -13.96 17.49
N ALA A 190 9.90 -14.90 18.04
CA ALA A 190 9.82 -15.14 19.50
C ALA A 190 11.18 -15.45 20.17
N GLY A 191 12.21 -15.82 19.43
CA GLY A 191 13.58 -15.98 19.89
C GLY A 191 14.48 -14.76 19.70
N GLY A 192 13.96 -13.66 19.16
CA GLY A 192 14.76 -12.46 18.79
C GLY A 192 15.49 -12.60 17.46
N ASP A 193 15.34 -13.72 16.75
CA ASP A 193 15.99 -13.98 15.49
C ASP A 193 15.09 -13.59 14.31
N ILE A 194 15.49 -12.53 13.63
CA ILE A 194 14.76 -12.01 12.47
C ILE A 194 14.92 -12.89 11.22
N THR A 195 15.89 -13.77 11.17
CA THR A 195 16.16 -14.63 10.00
C THR A 195 14.99 -15.57 9.71
N HIS A 196 14.21 -15.95 10.73
CA HIS A 196 12.98 -16.74 10.54
C HIS A 196 11.94 -16.05 9.63
N LEU A 197 11.95 -14.72 9.53
CA LEU A 197 11.10 -14.00 8.58
C LEU A 197 11.56 -14.24 7.13
N PHE A 198 12.87 -14.29 6.90
CA PHE A 198 13.46 -14.57 5.59
C PHE A 198 13.18 -16.00 5.17
N ASP A 199 13.33 -16.96 6.10
CA ASP A 199 13.00 -18.37 5.88
C ASP A 199 11.53 -18.52 5.48
N LEU A 200 10.62 -17.86 6.21
CA LEU A 200 9.20 -17.88 5.89
C LEU A 200 8.92 -17.29 4.50
N GLN A 201 9.50 -16.13 4.17
CA GLN A 201 9.30 -15.51 2.86
C GLN A 201 9.79 -16.41 1.73
N PHE A 202 10.93 -17.06 1.91
CA PHE A 202 11.47 -18.00 0.93
C PHE A 202 10.58 -19.25 0.80
N ALA A 203 10.14 -19.85 1.91
CA ALA A 203 9.23 -20.99 1.92
C ALA A 203 7.91 -20.68 1.21
N LEU A 204 7.30 -19.50 1.50
CA LEU A 204 6.10 -19.04 0.83
C LEU A 204 6.32 -18.82 -0.68
N SER A 205 7.51 -18.37 -1.07
CA SER A 205 7.86 -18.18 -2.49
C SER A 205 8.01 -19.51 -3.23
N LEU A 206 8.62 -20.52 -2.60
CA LEU A 206 8.70 -21.87 -3.15
C LEU A 206 7.33 -22.50 -3.32
N MET A 207 6.44 -22.31 -2.35
CA MET A 207 5.06 -22.77 -2.43
C MET A 207 4.30 -22.08 -3.57
N ALA A 208 4.46 -20.75 -3.75
CA ALA A 208 3.90 -20.02 -4.88
C ALA A 208 4.39 -20.57 -6.21
N PHE A 209 5.70 -20.79 -6.33
CA PHE A 209 6.31 -21.36 -7.53
C PHE A 209 5.73 -22.73 -7.85
N GLY A 210 5.64 -23.62 -6.87
CA GLY A 210 5.05 -24.95 -7.03
C GLY A 210 3.60 -24.92 -7.48
N MET A 211 2.77 -24.10 -6.84
CA MET A 211 1.35 -23.95 -7.19
C MET A 211 1.15 -23.44 -8.62
N VAL A 212 1.90 -22.41 -9.01
CA VAL A 212 1.80 -21.78 -10.34
C VAL A 212 2.34 -22.73 -11.43
N PHE A 213 3.33 -23.55 -11.10
CA PHE A 213 3.87 -24.55 -12.02
C PHE A 213 2.91 -25.72 -12.24
N ILE A 214 2.19 -26.16 -11.20
CA ILE A 214 1.19 -27.23 -11.28
C ILE A 214 -0.04 -26.80 -12.08
N LEU A 215 -0.50 -25.54 -11.89
CA LEU A 215 -1.70 -25.02 -12.56
C LEU A 215 -1.37 -23.71 -13.31
N PRO A 216 -0.72 -23.79 -14.47
CA PRO A 216 -0.35 -22.61 -15.25
C PRO A 216 -1.56 -21.90 -15.83
N LEU A 217 -1.45 -20.57 -16.01
CA LEU A 217 -2.45 -19.76 -16.70
C LEU A 217 -2.55 -20.13 -18.19
N PRO A 218 -3.74 -20.01 -18.81
CA PRO A 218 -3.92 -20.20 -20.24
C PRO A 218 -3.01 -19.26 -21.05
N PRO A 219 -2.54 -19.67 -22.24
CA PRO A 219 -1.75 -18.80 -23.10
C PRO A 219 -2.61 -17.60 -23.54
N GLY A 220 -2.04 -16.40 -23.47
CA GLY A 220 -2.67 -15.16 -23.94
C GLY A 220 -2.17 -14.75 -25.30
N GLU A 221 -2.88 -13.79 -25.92
CA GLU A 221 -2.43 -13.16 -27.16
C GLU A 221 -1.13 -12.38 -26.94
N ILE A 222 -0.22 -12.46 -27.92
CA ILE A 222 1.06 -11.78 -27.90
C ILE A 222 0.96 -10.62 -28.89
N GLU A 223 1.12 -9.40 -28.41
CA GLU A 223 1.12 -8.19 -29.23
C GLU A 223 2.47 -7.49 -29.12
N LYS A 224 2.96 -6.94 -30.22
CA LYS A 224 4.19 -6.11 -30.20
C LYS A 224 3.89 -4.76 -29.58
N ALA A 225 4.05 -4.68 -28.24
CA ALA A 225 3.74 -3.48 -27.47
C ALA A 225 4.98 -2.62 -27.14
N PHE A 226 6.17 -3.19 -27.25
CA PHE A 226 7.41 -2.52 -26.84
C PHE A 226 8.04 -1.74 -27.98
N GLU A 227 8.35 -0.48 -27.76
CA GLU A 227 9.01 0.40 -28.71
C GLU A 227 10.38 0.87 -28.18
N LYS A 228 11.29 1.28 -29.10
CA LYS A 228 12.65 1.74 -28.72
C LYS A 228 12.63 2.94 -27.76
N LEU A 229 11.61 3.81 -27.89
CA LEU A 229 11.47 4.97 -26.99
C LEU A 229 11.13 4.55 -25.54
N ASP A 230 10.51 3.39 -25.33
CA ASP A 230 10.24 2.88 -23.98
C ASP A 230 11.54 2.69 -23.18
N LEU A 231 12.66 2.38 -23.86
CA LEU A 231 13.99 2.27 -23.24
C LEU A 231 14.54 3.62 -22.75
N VAL A 232 13.97 4.74 -23.19
CA VAL A 232 14.36 6.09 -22.72
C VAL A 232 13.34 6.57 -21.68
N THR A 233 12.05 6.47 -21.99
CA THR A 233 11.00 7.02 -21.10
C THR A 233 10.87 6.26 -19.80
N PHE A 234 11.02 4.93 -19.82
CA PHE A 234 10.94 4.14 -18.60
C PHE A 234 12.06 4.45 -17.59
N PRO A 235 13.37 4.50 -17.95
CA PRO A 235 14.41 4.91 -17.02
C PRO A 235 14.23 6.33 -16.48
N LEU A 236 13.81 7.29 -17.32
CA LEU A 236 13.49 8.65 -16.85
C LEU A 236 12.41 8.64 -15.78
N LEU A 237 11.32 7.91 -16.03
CA LEU A 237 10.24 7.76 -15.07
C LEU A 237 10.70 7.03 -13.80
N ALA A 238 11.45 5.94 -13.96
CA ALA A 238 11.91 5.10 -12.84
C ALA A 238 12.87 5.87 -11.91
N ILE A 239 13.85 6.57 -12.48
CA ILE A 239 14.80 7.39 -11.70
C ILE A 239 14.05 8.55 -11.03
N GLY A 240 13.19 9.26 -11.78
CA GLY A 240 12.40 10.37 -11.25
C GLY A 240 11.49 9.93 -10.09
N MET A 241 10.81 8.79 -10.21
CA MET A 241 10.00 8.20 -9.15
C MET A 241 10.85 7.75 -7.97
N GLY A 242 12.04 7.17 -8.23
CA GLY A 242 12.99 6.81 -7.18
C GLY A 242 13.43 8.01 -6.35
N LEU A 243 13.77 9.12 -7.01
CA LEU A 243 14.12 10.39 -6.35
C LEU A 243 12.95 10.96 -5.55
N LEU A 244 11.72 10.87 -6.06
CA LEU A 244 10.52 11.30 -5.34
C LEU A 244 10.25 10.43 -4.11
N CYS A 245 10.38 9.12 -4.22
CA CYS A 245 10.27 8.21 -3.08
C CYS A 245 11.37 8.51 -2.05
N ALA A 246 12.61 8.75 -2.49
CA ALA A 246 13.72 9.12 -1.61
C ALA A 246 13.44 10.45 -0.89
N PHE A 247 12.95 11.46 -1.60
CA PHE A 247 12.53 12.73 -1.01
C PHE A 247 11.49 12.54 0.08
N LEU A 248 10.42 11.79 -0.19
CA LEU A 248 9.32 11.59 0.77
C LEU A 248 9.74 10.77 2.00
N VAL A 249 10.54 9.71 1.81
CA VAL A 249 10.96 8.85 2.92
C VAL A 249 12.06 9.51 3.75
N GLN A 250 13.10 10.06 3.09
CA GLN A 250 14.24 10.65 3.79
C GLN A 250 13.93 12.04 4.35
N GLY A 251 12.99 12.78 3.75
CA GLY A 251 12.59 14.10 4.22
C GLY A 251 12.07 14.11 5.66
N ARG A 252 11.34 13.08 6.08
CA ARG A 252 10.90 12.93 7.48
C ARG A 252 12.02 12.49 8.42
N ILE A 253 13.06 11.79 7.93
CA ILE A 253 14.16 11.23 8.73
C ILE A 253 15.26 12.28 8.93
N GLN A 254 15.75 12.89 7.82
CA GLN A 254 16.85 13.84 7.82
C GLN A 254 16.39 15.29 7.93
N TRP A 255 15.09 15.52 7.92
CA TRP A 255 14.41 16.81 7.85
C TRP A 255 14.51 17.51 6.47
N TRP A 256 13.45 18.22 6.13
CA TRP A 256 13.19 18.81 4.80
C TRP A 256 14.20 19.87 4.35
N THR A 257 14.96 20.46 5.29
CA THR A 257 15.99 21.48 5.02
C THR A 257 17.33 20.89 4.56
N THR A 258 17.46 19.56 4.54
CA THR A 258 18.68 18.88 4.08
C THR A 258 18.89 19.14 2.57
N PRO A 259 20.04 19.74 2.12
CA PRO A 259 20.19 20.29 0.76
C PRO A 259 20.00 19.27 -0.36
N TRP A 260 20.48 18.03 -0.21
CA TRP A 260 20.36 17.02 -1.26
C TRP A 260 18.90 16.61 -1.54
N LEU A 261 17.99 16.74 -0.56
CA LEU A 261 16.57 16.47 -0.74
C LEU A 261 15.93 17.45 -1.73
N GLY A 262 16.33 18.73 -1.68
CA GLY A 262 15.91 19.73 -2.66
C GLY A 262 16.36 19.37 -4.08
N TRP A 263 17.60 18.91 -4.24
CA TRP A 263 18.10 18.43 -5.53
C TRP A 263 17.39 17.16 -6.00
N ALA A 264 17.08 16.24 -5.08
CA ALA A 264 16.32 15.05 -5.40
C ALA A 264 14.90 15.39 -5.89
N LEU A 265 14.21 16.32 -5.24
CA LEU A 265 12.90 16.80 -5.68
C LEU A 265 12.96 17.49 -7.04
N ALA A 266 13.93 18.39 -7.25
CA ALA A 266 14.13 19.05 -8.54
C ALA A 266 14.40 18.02 -9.65
N GLY A 267 15.30 17.06 -9.41
CA GLY A 267 15.58 15.95 -10.33
C GLY A 267 14.35 15.10 -10.62
N ALA A 268 13.54 14.78 -9.60
CA ALA A 268 12.29 14.04 -9.76
C ALA A 268 11.31 14.78 -10.69
N ILE A 269 11.08 16.07 -10.45
CA ILE A 269 10.18 16.90 -11.26
C ILE A 269 10.68 16.98 -12.72
N LEU A 270 11.97 17.19 -12.93
CA LEU A 270 12.57 17.29 -14.28
C LEU A 270 12.46 15.96 -15.03
N LEU A 271 12.83 14.84 -14.41
CA LEU A 271 12.86 13.54 -15.07
C LEU A 271 11.44 13.01 -15.34
N ILE A 272 10.52 13.13 -14.38
CA ILE A 272 9.11 12.76 -14.56
C ILE A 272 8.49 13.68 -15.62
N GLY A 273 8.74 14.98 -15.55
CA GLY A 273 8.25 15.95 -16.53
C GLY A 273 8.75 15.65 -17.94
N ALA A 274 10.05 15.34 -18.11
CA ALA A 274 10.62 14.94 -19.39
C ALA A 274 9.97 13.65 -19.93
N ALA A 275 9.79 12.63 -19.08
CA ALA A 275 9.11 11.40 -19.46
C ALA A 275 7.66 11.67 -19.92
N PHE A 276 6.92 12.51 -19.19
CA PHE A 276 5.56 12.92 -19.55
C PHE A 276 5.51 13.70 -20.86
N LEU A 277 6.44 14.61 -21.12
CA LEU A 277 6.52 15.36 -22.37
C LEU A 277 6.78 14.44 -23.57
N ILE A 278 7.67 13.47 -23.43
CA ILE A 278 7.93 12.47 -24.47
C ILE A 278 6.68 11.64 -24.75
N GLU A 279 6.04 11.12 -23.70
CA GLU A 279 4.83 10.29 -23.83
C GLU A 279 3.63 11.08 -24.38
N HIS A 280 3.52 12.38 -24.08
CA HIS A 280 2.43 13.23 -24.56
C HIS A 280 2.43 13.43 -26.06
N ASN A 281 3.62 13.46 -26.67
CA ASN A 281 3.81 13.73 -28.10
C ASN A 281 3.96 12.45 -28.94
N ARG A 282 3.76 11.28 -28.34
CA ARG A 282 3.99 9.98 -28.95
C ARG A 282 2.70 9.39 -29.55
N ALA A 283 2.81 8.71 -30.69
CA ALA A 283 1.66 8.07 -31.35
C ALA A 283 1.15 6.84 -30.57
N ASN A 284 2.09 5.99 -30.08
CA ASN A 284 1.78 4.83 -29.25
C ASN A 284 2.42 4.96 -27.86
N PRO A 285 1.86 5.78 -26.97
CA PRO A 285 2.46 6.06 -25.68
C PRO A 285 2.39 4.85 -24.75
N MET A 286 3.37 4.72 -23.86
CA MET A 286 3.31 3.77 -22.75
C MET A 286 2.20 4.18 -21.77
N LEU A 287 2.04 5.48 -21.57
CA LEU A 287 1.01 6.09 -20.74
C LEU A 287 0.22 7.10 -21.57
N HIS A 288 -1.08 6.96 -21.62
CA HIS A 288 -1.96 7.91 -22.32
C HIS A 288 -2.10 9.21 -21.50
N THR A 289 -1.03 10.02 -21.51
CA THR A 289 -0.91 11.24 -20.71
C THR A 289 -2.02 12.25 -20.97
N ARG A 290 -2.52 12.36 -22.21
CA ARG A 290 -3.68 13.22 -22.53
C ARG A 290 -4.93 12.82 -21.76
N TRP A 291 -5.18 11.52 -21.60
CA TRP A 291 -6.29 11.02 -20.80
C TRP A 291 -6.02 11.21 -19.30
N MET A 292 -4.79 10.93 -18.84
CA MET A 292 -4.40 11.09 -17.44
C MET A 292 -4.53 12.54 -16.96
N THR A 293 -4.30 13.52 -17.84
CA THR A 293 -4.44 14.97 -17.53
C THR A 293 -5.86 15.49 -17.72
N SER A 294 -6.81 14.66 -18.13
CA SER A 294 -8.22 15.06 -18.19
C SER A 294 -8.75 15.41 -16.80
N LYS A 295 -9.66 16.40 -16.72
CA LYS A 295 -10.18 16.91 -15.45
C LYS A 295 -10.73 15.82 -14.53
N ASP A 296 -11.45 14.85 -15.10
CA ASP A 296 -12.10 13.79 -14.33
C ASP A 296 -11.07 12.82 -13.74
N ILE A 297 -10.00 12.50 -14.48
CA ILE A 297 -8.93 11.61 -14.01
C ILE A 297 -8.04 12.33 -12.98
N VAL A 298 -7.77 13.61 -13.16
CA VAL A 298 -7.02 14.41 -12.18
C VAL A 298 -7.80 14.50 -10.86
N ILE A 299 -9.11 14.77 -10.90
CA ILE A 299 -9.95 14.78 -9.70
C ILE A 299 -9.96 13.39 -9.04
N PHE A 300 -10.12 12.33 -9.84
CA PHE A 300 -10.06 10.95 -9.35
C PHE A 300 -8.73 10.64 -8.66
N ALA A 301 -7.59 10.93 -9.30
CA ALA A 301 -6.26 10.70 -8.74
C ALA A 301 -6.00 11.52 -7.47
N SER A 302 -6.43 12.79 -7.46
CA SER A 302 -6.32 13.68 -6.29
C SER A 302 -7.16 13.19 -5.12
N THR A 303 -8.39 12.74 -5.39
CA THR A 303 -9.26 12.13 -4.36
C THR A 303 -8.63 10.85 -3.81
N GLY A 304 -8.09 10.01 -4.69
CA GLY A 304 -7.38 8.79 -4.30
C GLY A 304 -6.15 9.07 -3.43
N ALA A 305 -5.35 10.05 -3.81
CA ALA A 305 -4.18 10.47 -3.02
C ALA A 305 -4.59 11.06 -1.66
N LEU A 306 -5.61 11.93 -1.61
CA LEU A 306 -6.13 12.49 -0.36
C LEU A 306 -6.63 11.40 0.59
N MET A 307 -7.41 10.46 0.08
CA MET A 307 -7.89 9.32 0.88
C MET A 307 -6.73 8.51 1.43
N ARG A 308 -5.68 8.30 0.64
CA ARG A 308 -4.49 7.56 1.08
C ARG A 308 -3.71 8.32 2.15
N VAL A 309 -3.66 9.66 2.06
CA VAL A 309 -3.10 10.52 3.13
C VAL A 309 -3.89 10.35 4.43
N LEU A 310 -5.22 10.43 4.38
CA LEU A 310 -6.08 10.26 5.56
C LEU A 310 -5.91 8.87 6.19
N LEU A 311 -5.87 7.82 5.36
CA LEU A 311 -5.68 6.43 5.81
C LEU A 311 -4.26 6.14 6.34
N SER A 312 -3.30 7.04 6.13
CA SER A 312 -1.96 6.92 6.73
C SER A 312 -1.98 7.11 8.25
N GLU A 313 -3.08 7.64 8.78
CA GLU A 313 -3.38 7.69 10.22
C GLU A 313 -3.28 6.31 10.87
N GLN A 314 -3.86 5.27 10.28
CA GLN A 314 -3.85 3.92 10.85
C GLN A 314 -2.44 3.39 11.09
N GLY A 315 -1.53 3.59 10.14
CA GLY A 315 -0.16 3.08 10.23
C GLY A 315 0.77 3.95 11.04
N PHE A 316 0.69 5.27 10.84
CA PHE A 316 1.59 6.24 11.47
C PHE A 316 0.97 6.85 12.74
N GLY A 317 -0.32 7.18 12.73
CA GLY A 317 -1.02 7.84 13.84
C GLY A 317 -1.21 6.89 15.03
N ALA A 318 -2.21 6.04 15.00
CA ALA A 318 -2.54 5.16 16.13
C ALA A 318 -1.40 4.19 16.45
N GLY A 319 -0.78 3.56 15.45
CA GLY A 319 0.38 2.70 15.64
C GLY A 319 1.60 3.45 16.21
N GLY A 320 1.86 4.67 15.73
CA GLY A 320 2.94 5.53 16.20
C GLY A 320 2.71 6.01 17.64
N LEU A 321 1.48 6.39 18.01
CA LEU A 321 1.13 6.76 19.37
C LEU A 321 1.34 5.58 20.34
N LEU A 322 0.85 4.39 20.01
CA LEU A 322 1.01 3.20 20.86
C LEU A 322 2.49 2.85 21.09
N THR A 323 3.33 2.98 20.07
CA THR A 323 4.79 2.79 20.23
C THR A 323 5.43 3.92 21.07
N THR A 324 4.95 5.16 20.96
CA THR A 324 5.41 6.31 21.77
C THR A 324 5.06 6.12 23.25
N VAL A 325 3.92 5.53 23.56
CA VAL A 325 3.52 5.15 24.93
C VAL A 325 4.34 3.96 25.45
N GLY A 326 5.10 3.29 24.60
CA GLY A 326 6.01 2.19 24.97
C GLY A 326 5.45 0.79 24.71
N MET A 327 4.39 0.66 23.89
CA MET A 327 3.87 -0.65 23.50
C MET A 327 4.84 -1.31 22.52
N ILE A 328 5.09 -2.60 22.73
CA ILE A 328 5.88 -3.46 21.84
C ILE A 328 4.97 -4.32 20.96
N ASN A 329 5.53 -4.89 19.89
CA ASN A 329 4.76 -5.68 18.91
C ASN A 329 3.94 -6.80 19.53
N ASP A 330 4.44 -7.48 20.57
CA ASP A 330 3.75 -8.59 21.24
C ASP A 330 2.43 -8.14 21.89
N GLN A 331 2.38 -6.91 22.37
CA GLN A 331 1.19 -6.32 22.99
C GLN A 331 0.17 -5.84 21.94
N LEU A 332 0.57 -5.72 20.68
CA LEU A 332 -0.26 -5.24 19.59
C LEU A 332 -0.86 -6.37 18.73
N VAL A 333 -0.65 -7.64 19.08
CA VAL A 333 -1.12 -8.80 18.29
C VAL A 333 -2.64 -8.77 18.11
N THR A 334 -3.41 -8.61 19.19
CA THR A 334 -4.88 -8.55 19.14
C THR A 334 -5.37 -7.36 18.32
N TYR A 335 -4.72 -6.19 18.48
CA TYR A 335 -5.01 -4.98 17.72
C TYR A 335 -4.87 -5.22 16.20
N TYR A 336 -3.79 -5.86 15.75
CA TYR A 336 -3.60 -6.16 14.33
C TYR A 336 -4.51 -7.28 13.82
N TRP A 337 -4.92 -8.24 14.65
CA TRP A 337 -5.94 -9.22 14.27
C TRP A 337 -7.30 -8.55 14.05
N ILE A 338 -7.68 -7.57 14.87
CA ILE A 338 -8.92 -6.81 14.69
C ILE A 338 -8.88 -6.02 13.38
N ILE A 339 -7.78 -5.34 13.09
CA ILE A 339 -7.58 -4.63 11.81
C ILE A 339 -7.69 -5.61 10.63
N THR A 340 -7.02 -6.76 10.72
CA THR A 340 -7.07 -7.82 9.68
C THR A 340 -8.50 -8.30 9.46
N GLY A 341 -9.23 -8.61 10.54
CA GLY A 341 -10.62 -9.03 10.49
C GLY A 341 -11.55 -7.97 9.91
N ALA A 342 -11.39 -6.71 10.33
CA ALA A 342 -12.18 -5.58 9.81
C ALA A 342 -11.91 -5.33 8.33
N THR A 343 -10.66 -5.47 7.87
CA THR A 343 -10.30 -5.39 6.45
C THR A 343 -10.99 -6.50 5.65
N PHE A 344 -10.97 -7.74 6.16
CA PHE A 344 -11.65 -8.87 5.53
C PHE A 344 -13.16 -8.68 5.46
N ILE A 345 -13.80 -8.25 6.56
CA ILE A 345 -15.24 -7.94 6.61
C ILE A 345 -15.56 -6.82 5.61
N GLY A 346 -14.75 -5.77 5.56
CA GLY A 346 -14.87 -4.68 4.60
C GLY A 346 -14.86 -5.17 3.16
N LEU A 347 -13.97 -6.12 2.82
CA LEU A 347 -13.90 -6.74 1.49
C LEU A 347 -15.17 -7.54 1.17
N VAL A 348 -15.67 -8.34 2.11
CA VAL A 348 -16.89 -9.12 1.93
C VAL A 348 -18.10 -8.19 1.71
N VAL A 349 -18.23 -7.15 2.53
CA VAL A 349 -19.32 -6.16 2.42
C VAL A 349 -19.22 -5.39 1.10
N LEU A 350 -18.01 -5.01 0.69
CA LEU A 350 -17.79 -4.35 -0.60
C LEU A 350 -18.32 -5.21 -1.76
N ILE A 351 -17.93 -6.48 -1.81
CA ILE A 351 -18.35 -7.40 -2.87
C ILE A 351 -19.87 -7.61 -2.85
N ALA A 352 -20.46 -7.75 -1.67
CA ALA A 352 -21.90 -7.99 -1.50
C ALA A 352 -22.79 -6.77 -1.79
N ARG A 353 -22.24 -5.55 -1.58
CA ARG A 353 -22.99 -4.29 -1.67
C ARG A 353 -22.54 -3.38 -2.82
N LEU A 354 -21.64 -3.87 -3.69
CA LEU A 354 -21.13 -3.07 -4.79
C LEU A 354 -22.24 -2.78 -5.79
N ASP A 355 -22.62 -1.51 -5.87
CA ASP A 355 -23.54 -0.98 -6.86
C ASP A 355 -22.76 -0.09 -7.83
N THR A 356 -22.63 -0.54 -9.08
CA THR A 356 -21.92 0.20 -10.12
C THR A 356 -22.64 1.48 -10.55
N SER A 357 -23.91 1.63 -10.19
CA SER A 357 -24.71 2.84 -10.47
C SER A 357 -24.40 4.00 -9.53
N ASP A 358 -23.90 3.73 -8.31
CA ASP A 358 -23.62 4.75 -7.29
C ASP A 358 -22.33 4.46 -6.52
N LEU A 359 -21.18 4.64 -7.19
CA LEU A 359 -19.86 4.44 -6.60
C LEU A 359 -19.44 5.59 -5.66
N GLN A 360 -20.23 6.67 -5.55
CA GLN A 360 -19.95 7.75 -4.60
C GLN A 360 -20.36 7.41 -3.16
N ARG A 361 -21.36 6.54 -2.96
CA ARG A 361 -21.78 6.12 -1.61
C ARG A 361 -20.68 5.45 -0.79
N PRO A 362 -19.93 4.47 -1.32
CA PRO A 362 -18.82 3.88 -0.58
C PRO A 362 -17.78 4.91 -0.14
N LEU A 363 -17.49 5.91 -0.97
CA LEU A 363 -16.57 6.99 -0.64
C LEU A 363 -17.09 7.85 0.51
N LEU A 364 -18.39 8.18 0.51
CA LEU A 364 -19.03 8.92 1.60
C LEU A 364 -18.99 8.13 2.91
N VAL A 365 -19.31 6.84 2.87
CA VAL A 365 -19.24 5.98 4.05
C VAL A 365 -17.81 5.92 4.58
N ALA A 366 -16.82 5.75 3.71
CA ALA A 366 -15.41 5.71 4.11
C ALA A 366 -14.98 7.02 4.79
N LEU A 367 -15.31 8.19 4.20
CA LEU A 367 -14.97 9.49 4.79
C LEU A 367 -15.66 9.73 6.14
N ALA A 368 -16.92 9.33 6.28
CA ALA A 368 -17.64 9.44 7.55
C ALA A 368 -16.98 8.57 8.65
N LEU A 369 -16.61 7.33 8.32
CA LEU A 369 -15.93 6.43 9.26
C LEU A 369 -14.56 6.97 9.66
N ILE A 370 -13.78 7.51 8.70
CA ILE A 370 -12.48 8.12 8.98
C ILE A 370 -12.64 9.34 9.90
N ALA A 371 -13.61 10.21 9.61
CA ALA A 371 -13.85 11.41 10.43
C ALA A 371 -14.21 11.04 11.87
N VAL A 372 -15.15 10.10 12.05
CA VAL A 372 -15.57 9.63 13.39
C VAL A 372 -14.40 9.00 14.13
N ALA A 373 -13.67 8.07 13.49
CA ALA A 373 -12.53 7.40 14.10
C ALA A 373 -11.46 8.41 14.53
N ALA A 374 -11.09 9.33 13.64
CA ALA A 374 -10.08 10.35 13.93
C ALA A 374 -10.48 11.27 15.08
N PHE A 375 -11.74 11.72 15.16
CA PHE A 375 -12.18 12.56 16.29
C PHE A 375 -12.23 11.79 17.62
N VAL A 376 -12.58 10.52 17.62
CA VAL A 376 -12.54 9.69 18.83
C VAL A 376 -11.10 9.52 19.31
N ASP A 377 -10.16 9.28 18.39
CA ASP A 377 -8.74 9.07 18.72
C ASP A 377 -8.05 10.34 19.26
N THR A 378 -8.66 11.54 19.12
CA THR A 378 -8.12 12.78 19.76
C THR A 378 -8.08 12.75 21.27
N GLN A 379 -8.77 11.81 21.91
CA GLN A 379 -8.81 11.69 23.38
C GLN A 379 -7.71 10.78 23.93
N ALA A 380 -6.75 10.39 23.09
CA ALA A 380 -5.65 9.54 23.51
C ALA A 380 -4.72 10.22 24.52
N GLY A 381 -4.20 9.45 25.48
CA GLY A 381 -3.33 9.91 26.52
C GLY A 381 -2.24 8.90 26.89
N LEU A 382 -1.43 9.20 27.91
CA LEU A 382 -0.37 8.33 28.44
C LEU A 382 -0.87 6.94 28.88
N LEU A 383 -2.11 6.86 29.33
CA LEU A 383 -2.73 5.62 29.80
C LEU A 383 -3.45 4.86 28.67
N SER A 384 -3.42 5.38 27.45
CA SER A 384 -4.04 4.69 26.33
C SER A 384 -3.39 3.34 26.06
N ARG A 385 -4.22 2.36 25.78
CA ARG A 385 -3.86 0.97 25.50
C ARG A 385 -4.44 0.57 24.15
N PRO A 386 -3.99 -0.53 23.53
CA PRO A 386 -4.50 -0.99 22.25
C PRO A 386 -6.02 -1.13 22.20
N GLU A 387 -6.65 -1.51 23.33
CA GLU A 387 -8.09 -1.68 23.49
C GLU A 387 -8.90 -0.41 23.20
N ASN A 388 -8.33 0.76 23.52
CA ASN A 388 -8.97 2.04 23.26
C ASN A 388 -9.15 2.33 21.77
N PHE A 389 -8.30 1.72 20.91
CA PHE A 389 -8.27 1.94 19.47
C PHE A 389 -8.95 0.82 18.66
N TYR A 390 -9.44 -0.26 19.28
CA TYR A 390 -9.99 -1.41 18.55
C TYR A 390 -11.11 -1.02 17.58
N TRP A 391 -12.06 -0.21 18.03
CA TRP A 391 -13.20 0.21 17.23
C TRP A 391 -12.81 1.24 16.16
N THR A 392 -12.04 2.23 16.52
CA THR A 392 -11.63 3.29 15.61
C THR A 392 -10.77 2.73 14.48
N GLN A 393 -9.83 1.85 14.81
CA GLN A 393 -8.97 1.24 13.82
C GLN A 393 -9.66 0.14 12.99
N ALA A 394 -10.68 -0.52 13.54
CA ALA A 394 -11.56 -1.36 12.75
C ALA A 394 -12.38 -0.52 11.73
N MET A 395 -12.89 0.65 12.12
CA MET A 395 -13.56 1.60 11.21
C MET A 395 -12.61 2.08 10.11
N MET A 396 -11.36 2.42 10.45
CA MET A 396 -10.35 2.85 9.47
C MET A 396 -10.01 1.75 8.48
N ALA A 397 -9.83 0.51 8.95
CA ALA A 397 -9.54 -0.65 8.12
C ALA A 397 -10.70 -0.97 7.15
N PHE A 398 -11.93 -0.92 7.65
CA PHE A 398 -13.14 -1.07 6.82
C PHE A 398 -13.23 0.05 5.77
N ALA A 399 -13.04 1.31 6.18
CA ALA A 399 -13.09 2.47 5.31
C ALA A 399 -12.05 2.37 4.18
N ALA A 400 -10.83 1.90 4.49
CA ALA A 400 -9.77 1.74 3.52
C ALA A 400 -10.17 0.81 2.37
N ILE A 401 -10.68 -0.37 2.67
CA ILE A 401 -11.11 -1.36 1.67
C ILE A 401 -12.32 -0.86 0.90
N TYR A 402 -13.30 -0.28 1.61
CA TYR A 402 -14.54 0.20 1.01
C TYR A 402 -14.28 1.32 0.01
N PHE A 403 -13.32 2.20 0.31
CA PHE A 403 -12.83 3.22 -0.62
C PHE A 403 -12.04 2.62 -1.79
N ILE A 404 -10.99 1.81 -1.51
CA ILE A 404 -10.08 1.30 -2.55
C ILE A 404 -10.85 0.51 -3.60
N GLY A 405 -11.78 -0.33 -3.19
CA GLY A 405 -12.57 -1.13 -4.11
C GLY A 405 -13.51 -0.31 -4.99
N SER A 406 -14.21 0.67 -4.41
CA SER A 406 -15.10 1.56 -5.18
C SER A 406 -14.32 2.46 -6.14
N ALA A 407 -13.19 3.02 -5.69
CA ALA A 407 -12.30 3.82 -6.54
C ALA A 407 -11.72 2.99 -7.69
N MET A 408 -11.28 1.75 -7.41
CA MET A 408 -10.81 0.86 -8.46
C MET A 408 -11.89 0.56 -9.51
N MET A 409 -13.13 0.32 -9.07
CA MET A 409 -14.25 0.10 -9.98
C MET A 409 -14.55 1.34 -10.83
N GLU A 410 -14.62 2.52 -10.22
CA GLU A 410 -14.86 3.78 -10.94
C GLU A 410 -13.79 4.03 -12.00
N GLY A 411 -12.52 3.90 -11.64
CA GLY A 411 -11.43 4.13 -12.57
C GLY A 411 -11.36 3.09 -13.69
N LEU A 412 -11.65 1.81 -13.39
CA LEU A 412 -11.72 0.75 -14.36
C LEU A 412 -12.85 1.00 -15.39
N LEU A 413 -14.04 1.41 -14.93
CA LEU A 413 -15.16 1.75 -15.82
C LEU A 413 -14.81 2.92 -16.74
N ARG A 414 -14.18 3.98 -16.20
CA ARG A 414 -13.70 5.13 -17.00
C ARG A 414 -12.67 4.75 -18.05
N ALA A 415 -11.74 3.84 -17.71
CA ALA A 415 -10.74 3.37 -18.64
C ALA A 415 -11.35 2.49 -19.76
N LEU A 416 -12.20 1.54 -19.38
CA LEU A 416 -12.88 0.63 -20.32
C LEU A 416 -13.77 1.38 -21.33
N ALA A 417 -14.46 2.43 -20.89
CA ALA A 417 -15.29 3.26 -21.76
C ALA A 417 -14.50 3.97 -22.87
N GLN A 418 -13.21 4.24 -22.65
CA GLN A 418 -12.31 4.82 -23.65
C GLN A 418 -11.61 3.77 -24.52
N GLY A 419 -11.53 2.53 -24.05
CA GLY A 419 -10.89 1.41 -24.73
C GLY A 419 -9.89 0.65 -23.88
N MET A 420 -9.61 -0.59 -24.27
CA MET A 420 -8.75 -1.52 -23.52
C MET A 420 -7.32 -0.97 -23.28
N GLN A 421 -6.81 -0.16 -24.18
CA GLN A 421 -5.48 0.47 -24.10
C GLN A 421 -5.33 1.45 -22.94
N TYR A 422 -6.44 2.03 -22.45
CA TYR A 422 -6.42 2.99 -21.34
C TYR A 422 -6.33 2.31 -19.96
N ILE A 423 -6.56 1.00 -19.88
CA ILE A 423 -6.46 0.24 -18.62
C ILE A 423 -5.05 0.36 -18.03
N ILE A 424 -4.00 0.35 -18.86
CA ILE A 424 -2.61 0.49 -18.41
C ILE A 424 -2.41 1.84 -17.72
N SER A 425 -2.88 2.90 -18.38
CA SER A 425 -2.77 4.27 -17.85
C SER A 425 -3.58 4.43 -16.57
N PHE A 426 -4.75 3.78 -16.47
CA PHE A 426 -5.53 3.76 -15.25
C PHE A 426 -4.79 3.04 -14.11
N ILE A 427 -4.26 1.83 -14.35
CA ILE A 427 -3.50 1.08 -13.33
C ILE A 427 -2.30 1.92 -12.86
N ALA A 428 -1.60 2.60 -13.77
CA ALA A 428 -0.50 3.49 -13.43
C ALA A 428 -0.97 4.64 -12.52
N VAL A 429 -2.01 5.39 -12.90
CA VAL A 429 -2.57 6.50 -12.11
C VAL A 429 -3.01 6.02 -10.74
N PHE A 430 -3.73 4.90 -10.69
CA PHE A 430 -4.23 4.34 -9.44
C PHE A 430 -3.08 3.89 -8.54
N SER A 431 -2.14 3.09 -9.06
CA SER A 431 -0.98 2.61 -8.30
C SER A 431 -0.11 3.76 -7.78
N LEU A 432 0.16 4.76 -8.63
CA LEU A 432 0.92 5.95 -8.24
C LEU A 432 0.19 6.76 -7.17
N SER A 433 -1.11 6.99 -7.31
CA SER A 433 -1.90 7.71 -6.30
C SER A 433 -1.90 6.99 -4.94
N GLN A 434 -1.93 5.65 -4.95
CA GLN A 434 -1.87 4.85 -3.71
C GLN A 434 -0.46 4.86 -3.08
N THR A 435 0.58 4.64 -3.87
CA THR A 435 1.96 4.57 -3.36
C THR A 435 2.46 5.95 -2.91
N LEU A 436 2.36 6.95 -3.80
CA LEU A 436 2.80 8.32 -3.49
C LEU A 436 1.91 8.98 -2.43
N GLY A 437 0.58 8.77 -2.52
CA GLY A 437 -0.35 9.25 -1.49
C GLY A 437 -0.03 8.68 -0.11
N GLY A 438 0.31 7.39 -0.02
CA GLY A 438 0.73 6.75 1.22
C GLY A 438 2.06 7.30 1.76
N LEU A 439 3.07 7.41 0.91
CA LEU A 439 4.37 7.98 1.31
C LEU A 439 4.25 9.46 1.71
N ALA A 440 3.53 10.26 0.93
CA ALA A 440 3.27 11.67 1.23
C ALA A 440 2.44 11.84 2.50
N GLY A 441 1.45 10.96 2.72
CA GLY A 441 0.64 10.94 3.94
C GLY A 441 1.50 10.72 5.18
N VAL A 442 2.28 9.64 5.20
CA VAL A 442 3.19 9.35 6.31
C VAL A 442 4.21 10.47 6.49
N ALA A 443 4.79 10.98 5.41
CA ALA A 443 5.78 12.06 5.46
C ALA A 443 5.20 13.38 5.99
N GLY A 444 4.01 13.77 5.51
CA GLY A 444 3.32 14.98 5.94
C GLY A 444 2.82 14.90 7.39
N LEU A 445 2.19 13.77 7.77
CA LEU A 445 1.72 13.55 9.13
C LEU A 445 2.89 13.50 10.13
N ALA A 446 4.01 12.86 9.77
CA ALA A 446 5.22 12.83 10.60
C ALA A 446 5.83 14.24 10.77
N ALA A 447 5.88 15.03 9.70
CA ALA A 447 6.37 16.41 9.79
C ALA A 447 5.45 17.28 10.67
N PHE A 448 4.13 17.17 10.48
CA PHE A 448 3.15 17.87 11.31
C PHE A 448 3.29 17.48 12.79
N GLN A 449 3.31 16.17 13.10
CA GLN A 449 3.48 15.65 14.45
C GLN A 449 4.78 16.16 15.10
N THR A 450 5.90 16.13 14.36
CA THR A 450 7.20 16.62 14.87
C THR A 450 7.17 18.12 15.19
N ILE A 451 6.55 18.93 14.33
CA ILE A 451 6.42 20.38 14.55
C ILE A 451 5.53 20.64 15.77
N ARG A 452 4.37 19.98 15.85
CA ARG A 452 3.46 20.15 16.99
C ARG A 452 4.07 19.66 18.31
N ALA A 453 4.79 18.53 18.29
CA ALA A 453 5.48 18.03 19.48
C ALA A 453 6.52 19.04 20.00
N LYS A 454 7.26 19.74 19.12
CA LYS A 454 8.17 20.81 19.54
C LYS A 454 7.43 22.00 20.17
N VAL A 455 6.27 22.38 19.63
CA VAL A 455 5.45 23.46 20.20
C VAL A 455 4.96 23.07 21.59
N HIS A 456 4.35 21.89 21.74
CA HIS A 456 3.90 21.41 23.06
C HIS A 456 5.04 21.24 24.05
N LEU A 457 6.22 20.77 23.60
CA LEU A 457 7.39 20.66 24.47
C LEU A 457 7.89 22.03 24.96
N MET A 458 7.83 23.07 24.10
CA MET A 458 8.17 24.43 24.53
C MET A 458 7.16 24.96 25.55
N ASP A 459 5.87 24.69 25.38
CA ASP A 459 4.83 25.14 26.31
C ASP A 459 4.98 24.43 27.68
N ILE A 460 5.13 23.09 27.66
CA ILE A 460 5.43 22.31 28.90
C ILE A 460 6.71 22.80 29.54
N GLY A 461 7.78 23.07 28.75
CA GLY A 461 9.07 23.53 29.26
C GLY A 461 9.01 24.89 29.94
N ARG A 462 8.08 25.79 29.58
CA ARG A 462 7.86 27.07 30.26
C ARG A 462 7.35 26.89 31.69
N GLU A 463 6.60 25.81 31.93
CA GLU A 463 6.08 25.48 33.28
C GLU A 463 7.08 24.71 34.12
N LEU A 464 8.06 24.02 33.51
CA LEU A 464 9.09 23.24 34.19
C LEU A 464 10.25 24.13 34.71
N THR A 465 9.97 24.98 35.68
CA THR A 465 10.98 25.86 36.28
C THR A 465 11.53 25.26 37.55
N LEU A 466 12.85 25.39 37.78
CA LEU A 466 13.51 24.92 39.01
C LEU A 466 13.06 25.67 40.27
N SER A 467 12.42 26.82 40.12
CA SER A 467 11.82 27.59 41.22
C SER A 467 10.51 26.96 41.73
N ASP A 468 9.91 26.07 40.99
CA ASP A 468 8.74 25.32 41.43
C ASP A 468 9.18 24.14 42.32
N PRO A 469 8.74 24.09 43.58
CA PRO A 469 9.08 23.00 44.52
C PRO A 469 8.64 21.63 44.00
N ALA A 470 7.53 21.53 43.25
CA ALA A 470 7.03 20.28 42.69
C ALA A 470 7.99 19.75 41.61
N VAL A 471 8.52 20.63 40.77
CA VAL A 471 9.51 20.28 39.73
C VAL A 471 10.83 19.83 40.41
N ALA A 472 11.30 20.58 41.42
CA ALA A 472 12.51 20.21 42.16
C ALA A 472 12.37 18.84 42.84
N GLN A 473 11.22 18.57 43.47
CA GLN A 473 10.92 17.28 44.09
C GLN A 473 10.85 16.16 43.05
N ALA A 474 10.21 16.41 41.90
CA ALA A 474 10.11 15.44 40.79
C ALA A 474 11.50 15.06 40.26
N ILE A 475 12.42 16.01 40.15
CA ILE A 475 13.81 15.76 39.75
C ILE A 475 14.52 14.92 40.82
N GLN A 476 14.37 15.25 42.11
CA GLN A 476 15.00 14.52 43.22
C GLN A 476 14.53 13.06 43.28
N LEU A 477 13.21 12.82 43.13
CA LEU A 477 12.64 11.47 43.09
C LEU A 477 13.23 10.62 41.97
N ARG A 478 13.38 11.21 40.76
CA ARG A 478 14.01 10.52 39.61
C ARG A 478 15.52 10.33 39.82
N ALA A 479 16.21 11.31 40.40
CA ALA A 479 17.62 11.22 40.73
C ALA A 479 17.91 10.10 41.73
N ALA A 480 16.98 9.85 42.69
CA ALA A 480 17.11 8.78 43.67
C ALA A 480 17.18 7.38 43.04
N ALA A 481 16.58 7.16 41.88
CA ALA A 481 16.69 5.91 41.16
C ALA A 481 18.13 5.55 40.73
N TYR A 482 19.01 6.55 40.67
CA TYR A 482 20.42 6.38 40.31
C TYR A 482 21.37 6.28 41.51
N ASN A 483 20.87 6.23 42.74
CA ASN A 483 21.70 6.19 43.95
C ASN A 483 22.67 4.99 43.97
N GLY A 484 22.30 3.86 43.40
CA GLY A 484 23.15 2.66 43.33
C GLY A 484 24.15 2.61 42.19
N THR A 485 23.99 3.49 41.17
CA THR A 485 24.79 3.44 39.94
C THR A 485 25.66 4.67 39.72
N ILE A 486 25.28 5.84 40.24
CA ILE A 486 26.00 7.09 40.05
C ILE A 486 26.38 7.65 41.42
N ALA A 487 27.68 7.71 41.71
CA ALA A 487 28.20 8.20 43.01
C ALA A 487 28.08 9.72 43.13
N ASP A 488 28.29 10.47 42.04
CA ASP A 488 28.27 11.93 42.04
C ASP A 488 26.83 12.48 42.18
N PRO A 489 26.52 13.28 43.21
CA PRO A 489 25.20 13.87 43.43
C PRO A 489 24.76 14.81 42.30
N VAL A 490 25.70 15.57 41.71
CA VAL A 490 25.40 16.52 40.63
C VAL A 490 25.00 15.77 39.37
N LEU A 491 25.71 14.70 39.04
CA LEU A 491 25.40 13.86 37.90
C LEU A 491 24.07 13.12 38.07
N ARG A 492 23.76 12.67 39.31
CA ARG A 492 22.44 12.08 39.62
C ARG A 492 21.30 13.06 39.41
N GLN A 493 21.46 14.30 39.89
CA GLN A 493 20.44 15.35 39.69
C GLN A 493 20.26 15.69 38.22
N ALA A 494 21.34 15.79 37.45
CA ALA A 494 21.31 16.00 36.01
C ALA A 494 20.57 14.83 35.28
N SER A 495 20.85 13.60 35.71
CA SER A 495 20.16 12.41 35.17
C SER A 495 18.66 12.41 35.49
N GLY A 496 18.27 12.81 36.70
CA GLY A 496 16.88 12.99 37.11
C GLY A 496 16.16 14.06 36.31
N ALA A 497 16.82 15.19 36.04
CA ALA A 497 16.30 16.25 35.17
C ALA A 497 16.16 15.77 33.74
N GLY A 498 17.13 15.01 33.21
CA GLY A 498 17.07 14.40 31.88
C GLY A 498 15.89 13.46 31.72
N GLN A 499 15.57 12.64 32.73
CA GLN A 499 14.36 11.80 32.72
C GLN A 499 13.07 12.61 32.69
N LEU A 500 13.00 13.71 33.44
CA LEU A 500 11.83 14.60 33.44
C LEU A 500 11.61 15.21 32.04
N VAL A 501 12.68 15.70 31.40
CA VAL A 501 12.63 16.24 30.05
C VAL A 501 12.20 15.15 29.03
N GLN A 502 12.71 13.93 29.19
CA GLN A 502 12.30 12.81 28.32
C GLN A 502 10.81 12.48 28.50
N GLN A 503 10.29 12.53 29.70
CA GLN A 503 8.87 12.36 29.97
C GLN A 503 8.05 13.49 29.33
N ALA A 504 8.43 14.75 29.55
CA ALA A 504 7.80 15.91 28.91
C ALA A 504 7.79 15.79 27.37
N GLY A 505 8.88 15.27 26.81
CA GLY A 505 8.96 14.98 25.37
C GLY A 505 7.95 13.93 24.88
N ARG A 506 7.72 12.87 25.69
CA ARG A 506 6.67 11.87 25.40
C ARG A 506 5.27 12.47 25.49
N ASP A 507 5.00 13.26 26.53
CA ASP A 507 3.72 13.93 26.72
C ASP A 507 3.42 14.89 25.58
N ALA A 508 4.42 15.69 25.18
CA ALA A 508 4.33 16.57 24.03
C ALA A 508 4.07 15.82 22.70
N ALA A 509 4.70 14.65 22.53
CA ALA A 509 4.48 13.83 21.35
C ALA A 509 3.06 13.27 21.30
N ILE A 510 2.47 12.87 22.44
CA ILE A 510 1.09 12.38 22.52
C ILE A 510 0.11 13.50 22.18
N LEU A 511 0.30 14.71 22.73
CA LEU A 511 -0.52 15.88 22.39
C LEU A 511 -0.44 16.19 20.90
N ALA A 512 0.74 16.06 20.31
CA ALA A 512 0.93 16.25 18.87
C ALA A 512 0.22 15.18 18.02
N PHE A 513 0.10 13.95 18.49
CA PHE A 513 -0.72 12.93 17.85
C PHE A 513 -2.22 13.29 17.93
N ASN A 514 -2.69 13.82 19.06
CA ASN A 514 -4.08 14.28 19.19
C ASN A 514 -4.39 15.42 18.22
N ASP A 515 -3.48 16.40 18.08
CA ASP A 515 -3.61 17.46 17.08
C ASP A 515 -3.66 16.90 15.64
N MET A 516 -2.88 15.86 15.37
CA MET A 516 -2.87 15.19 14.07
C MET A 516 -4.19 14.45 13.81
N PHE A 517 -4.74 13.73 14.78
CA PHE A 517 -6.05 13.09 14.65
C PHE A 517 -7.14 14.14 14.42
N PHE A 518 -7.09 15.25 15.15
CA PHE A 518 -8.01 16.36 14.95
C PHE A 518 -7.94 16.94 13.53
N LEU A 519 -6.72 17.15 13.01
CA LEU A 519 -6.50 17.61 11.64
C LEU A 519 -7.11 16.66 10.61
N ILE A 520 -6.88 15.36 10.78
CA ILE A 520 -7.43 14.31 9.90
C ILE A 520 -8.95 14.32 9.95
N GLY A 521 -9.54 14.42 11.15
CA GLY A 521 -10.98 14.51 11.34
C GLY A 521 -11.60 15.72 10.62
N ILE A 522 -10.96 16.88 10.69
CA ILE A 522 -11.39 18.09 9.97
C ILE A 522 -11.31 17.87 8.46
N ILE A 523 -10.18 17.41 7.94
CA ILE A 523 -10.00 17.22 6.49
C ILE A 523 -10.99 16.18 5.96
N ALA A 524 -11.20 15.08 6.68
CA ALA A 524 -12.17 14.05 6.31
C ALA A 524 -13.60 14.58 6.32
N SER A 525 -13.96 15.41 7.31
CA SER A 525 -15.28 16.04 7.41
C SER A 525 -15.53 17.04 6.29
N LEU A 526 -14.55 17.86 5.94
CA LEU A 526 -14.65 18.80 4.82
C LEU A 526 -14.78 18.07 3.49
N ALA A 527 -13.99 17.01 3.27
CA ALA A 527 -14.09 16.17 2.09
C ALA A 527 -15.45 15.46 2.01
N PHE A 528 -15.95 14.94 3.14
CA PHE A 528 -17.28 14.35 3.26
C PHE A 528 -18.37 15.36 2.86
N ALA A 529 -18.35 16.56 3.44
CA ALA A 529 -19.34 17.61 3.15
C ALA A 529 -19.34 18.01 1.67
N ALA A 530 -18.15 18.18 1.07
CA ALA A 530 -18.02 18.55 -0.33
C ALA A 530 -18.57 17.46 -1.26
N ILE A 531 -18.23 16.19 -1.00
CA ILE A 531 -18.69 15.06 -1.81
C ILE A 531 -20.18 14.81 -1.59
N LEU A 532 -20.68 14.95 -0.36
CA LEU A 532 -22.10 14.83 -0.04
C LEU A 532 -22.93 15.89 -0.76
N ALA A 533 -22.48 17.14 -0.76
CA ALA A 533 -23.14 18.22 -1.49
C ALA A 533 -23.21 17.92 -2.99
N LYS A 534 -22.13 17.45 -3.59
CA LYS A 534 -22.07 17.01 -5.00
C LYS A 534 -23.00 15.84 -5.26
N TRP A 535 -23.01 14.84 -4.38
CA TRP A 535 -23.87 13.66 -4.49
C TRP A 535 -25.37 14.03 -4.43
N ILE A 536 -25.76 14.89 -3.45
CA ILE A 536 -27.14 15.41 -3.34
C ILE A 536 -27.54 16.20 -4.59
N TYR A 537 -26.65 17.06 -5.08
CA TYR A 537 -26.87 17.84 -6.29
C TYR A 537 -27.12 16.94 -7.51
N ASN A 538 -26.25 15.95 -7.72
CA ASN A 538 -26.37 14.99 -8.82
C ASN A 538 -27.69 14.20 -8.72
N ARG A 539 -28.02 13.70 -7.52
CA ARG A 539 -29.23 12.93 -7.28
C ARG A 539 -30.51 13.73 -7.51
N ARG A 540 -30.55 14.98 -7.06
CA ARG A 540 -31.70 15.89 -7.29
C ARG A 540 -31.91 16.20 -8.77
N ARG A 541 -30.85 16.22 -9.56
CA ARG A 541 -30.89 16.47 -11.00
C ARG A 541 -31.02 15.20 -11.86
N GLY A 542 -31.04 14.03 -11.27
CA GLY A 542 -31.04 12.75 -12.00
C GLY A 542 -29.75 12.50 -12.81
N ILE A 543 -28.64 13.17 -12.44
CA ILE A 543 -27.37 13.04 -13.17
C ILE A 543 -26.63 11.84 -12.60
N ASN A 544 -26.38 10.83 -13.41
CA ASN A 544 -25.43 9.78 -13.08
C ASN A 544 -24.04 10.17 -13.62
N PRO A 545 -23.02 10.37 -12.76
CA PRO A 545 -21.68 10.77 -13.18
C PRO A 545 -20.99 9.77 -14.13
N LEU A 546 -21.44 8.52 -14.12
CA LEU A 546 -20.89 7.41 -14.94
C LEU A 546 -21.86 6.97 -16.07
N ALA A 547 -22.90 7.74 -16.37
CA ALA A 547 -23.89 7.36 -17.38
C ALA A 547 -23.24 7.11 -18.75
N LYS A 548 -22.34 8.00 -19.18
CA LYS A 548 -21.64 7.90 -20.46
C LYS A 548 -20.73 6.66 -20.54
N GLU A 549 -20.04 6.37 -19.45
CA GLU A 549 -19.15 5.21 -19.33
C GLU A 549 -19.94 3.89 -19.34
N LEU A 550 -21.07 3.86 -18.64
CA LEU A 550 -21.96 2.69 -18.63
C LEU A 550 -22.63 2.44 -19.99
N GLU A 551 -23.04 3.49 -20.70
CA GLU A 551 -23.57 3.41 -22.06
C GLU A 551 -22.50 2.91 -23.06
N ALA A 552 -21.28 3.45 -22.97
CA ALA A 552 -20.16 3.00 -23.80
C ALA A 552 -19.83 1.52 -23.57
N LEU A 553 -19.83 1.08 -22.31
CA LEU A 553 -19.65 -0.34 -21.98
C LEU A 553 -20.78 -1.22 -22.49
N ALA A 554 -22.03 -0.78 -22.36
CA ALA A 554 -23.18 -1.51 -22.87
C ALA A 554 -23.11 -1.69 -24.40
N SER A 555 -22.65 -0.65 -25.13
CA SER A 555 -22.46 -0.72 -26.59
C SER A 555 -21.34 -1.71 -26.98
N ILE A 556 -20.21 -1.72 -26.24
CA ILE A 556 -19.09 -2.66 -26.45
C ILE A 556 -19.54 -4.11 -26.17
N MET A 557 -20.32 -4.32 -25.11
CA MET A 557 -20.83 -5.65 -24.73
C MET A 557 -22.00 -6.10 -25.63
N GLY A 558 -22.79 -5.17 -26.15
CA GLY A 558 -23.90 -5.44 -27.08
C GLY A 558 -23.42 -5.81 -28.48
N GLY A 559 -22.38 -5.13 -29.00
CA GLY A 559 -21.77 -5.45 -30.30
C GLY A 559 -20.97 -6.76 -30.35
N ALA A 560 -20.69 -7.37 -29.18
CA ALA A 560 -20.09 -8.70 -29.09
C ALA A 560 -21.13 -9.85 -29.19
N LYS A 561 -22.42 -9.52 -29.34
CA LYS A 561 -23.52 -10.50 -29.50
C LYS A 561 -24.02 -10.66 -30.95
N GLU A 562 -23.57 -9.80 -31.85
CA GLU A 562 -23.73 -9.96 -33.30
C GLU A 562 -22.44 -10.55 -33.90
#